data_e988f2051037bbe1369616885bcf83a1
#
_entry.id   e988f2051037bbe1369616885bcf83a1
#
_cell.length_a   1.000
_cell.length_b   1.000
_cell.length_c   1.000
_cell.angle_alpha   90.00
_cell.angle_beta   90.00
_cell.angle_gamma   90.00
#
_symmetry.space_group_name_H-M   'P 1'
#
loop_
_entity.id
_entity.type
_entity.pdbx_description
1 polymer ?
#
loop_
_entity_poly.entity_id
_entity_poly.type
_entity_poly.pdbx_seq_one_letter_code
_entity_poly.pdbx_strand_id
1 'polypeptide(L)'
;MLFRSQAAHIDDVDVVETNNFLGDHYDPTQKKLHLSSNVYHTPSVAALGIAAHETGHAIQHAKAYAPLKARMAIVPVTMFASNILWFAFIAGFFFHMTGLITLALYCFLVLIVFQLITLPVEFDASRRAKIILQQMGIIQSPQERAGVNKVLNAAALTYVAALIATVGQFLYFFTGRQRD
;
A
#
# COMPACT_ATOMS: atom_id res chain seq x y z
N MET A 1 -16.74 -4.69 -17.54
CA MET A 1 -15.41 -5.04 -18.06
C MET A 1 -14.82 -6.14 -17.17
N LEU A 2 -14.86 -7.38 -17.63
CA LEU A 2 -14.37 -8.52 -16.85
C LEU A 2 -12.83 -8.51 -16.95
N PHE A 3 -12.17 -7.92 -15.96
CA PHE A 3 -10.79 -8.25 -15.63
C PHE A 3 -10.83 -9.70 -15.14
N ARG A 4 -10.93 -10.62 -16.09
CA ARG A 4 -10.92 -12.02 -15.73
C ARG A 4 -9.51 -12.37 -15.29
N SER A 5 -9.40 -12.77 -14.05
CA SER A 5 -8.32 -13.52 -13.44
C SER A 5 -7.71 -14.62 -14.34
N GLN A 6 -8.40 -15.03 -15.39
CA GLN A 6 -7.99 -16.04 -16.37
C GLN A 6 -6.63 -15.77 -17.05
N ALA A 7 -6.29 -14.52 -17.33
CA ALA A 7 -4.99 -14.21 -17.97
C ALA A 7 -3.79 -14.33 -17.01
N ALA A 8 -4.05 -14.35 -15.71
CA ALA A 8 -3.02 -14.48 -14.68
C ALA A 8 -3.03 -15.87 -14.00
N HIS A 9 -3.86 -16.82 -14.47
CA HIS A 9 -4.11 -18.11 -13.82
C HIS A 9 -4.52 -17.98 -12.34
N ILE A 10 -5.36 -16.97 -12.03
CA ILE A 10 -5.94 -16.73 -10.72
C ILE A 10 -7.45 -16.86 -10.85
N ASP A 11 -7.92 -18.11 -10.96
CA ASP A 11 -9.34 -18.40 -11.22
C ASP A 11 -10.21 -18.31 -9.97
N ASP A 12 -9.58 -18.07 -8.79
CA ASP A 12 -10.20 -18.06 -7.47
C ASP A 12 -10.32 -16.65 -6.85
N VAL A 13 -10.23 -15.58 -7.67
CA VAL A 13 -10.36 -14.19 -7.21
C VAL A 13 -11.60 -13.55 -7.82
N ASP A 14 -12.56 -13.19 -6.97
CA ASP A 14 -13.76 -12.45 -7.35
C ASP A 14 -13.49 -10.94 -7.41
N VAL A 15 -14.15 -10.26 -8.37
CA VAL A 15 -14.14 -8.79 -8.45
C VAL A 15 -15.47 -8.27 -7.94
N VAL A 16 -15.43 -7.44 -6.91
CA VAL A 16 -16.61 -6.87 -6.26
C VAL A 16 -16.54 -5.34 -6.25
N GLU A 17 -17.68 -4.71 -6.46
CA GLU A 17 -17.80 -3.25 -6.33
C GLU A 17 -17.88 -2.85 -4.84
N THR A 18 -17.21 -1.77 -4.48
CA THR A 18 -17.32 -1.16 -3.15
C THR A 18 -17.75 0.31 -3.26
N ASN A 19 -18.64 0.73 -2.35
CA ASN A 19 -19.11 2.13 -2.28
C ASN A 19 -18.08 3.08 -1.64
N ASN A 20 -16.93 2.58 -1.20
CA ASN A 20 -15.86 3.38 -0.62
C ASN A 20 -15.07 4.09 -1.73
N PHE A 21 -15.03 5.42 -1.72
CA PHE A 21 -14.38 6.23 -2.77
C PHE A 21 -12.87 5.96 -2.93
N LEU A 22 -12.17 5.58 -1.85
CA LEU A 22 -10.75 5.17 -1.84
C LEU A 22 -10.60 3.71 -1.40
N GLY A 23 -11.57 2.88 -1.74
CA GLY A 23 -11.69 1.51 -1.27
C GLY A 23 -11.10 0.46 -2.20
N ASP A 24 -10.35 0.88 -3.24
CA ASP A 24 -9.70 -0.06 -4.16
C ASP A 24 -8.62 -0.84 -3.41
N HIS A 25 -8.81 -2.17 -3.29
CA HIS A 25 -7.83 -3.04 -2.66
C HIS A 25 -8.07 -4.50 -2.98
N TYR A 26 -7.03 -5.31 -2.88
CA TYR A 26 -7.13 -6.76 -2.85
C TYR A 26 -7.21 -7.26 -1.40
N ASP A 27 -8.26 -8.04 -1.09
CA ASP A 27 -8.39 -8.74 0.20
C ASP A 27 -7.84 -10.18 0.06
N PRO A 28 -6.68 -10.49 0.64
CA PRO A 28 -6.09 -11.81 0.57
C PRO A 28 -6.84 -12.86 1.40
N THR A 29 -7.65 -12.45 2.39
CA THR A 29 -8.40 -13.37 3.26
C THR A 29 -9.65 -13.90 2.56
N GLN A 30 -10.33 -13.02 1.81
CA GLN A 30 -11.52 -13.36 1.04
C GLN A 30 -11.21 -13.70 -0.42
N LYS A 31 -9.97 -13.44 -0.88
CA LYS A 31 -9.55 -13.51 -2.28
C LYS A 31 -10.45 -12.67 -3.19
N LYS A 32 -10.69 -11.43 -2.80
CA LYS A 32 -11.54 -10.50 -3.54
C LYS A 32 -10.78 -9.23 -3.91
N LEU A 33 -11.04 -8.77 -5.12
CA LEU A 33 -10.67 -7.45 -5.61
C LEU A 33 -11.84 -6.51 -5.35
N HIS A 34 -11.68 -5.61 -4.39
CA HIS A 34 -12.64 -4.54 -4.14
C HIS A 34 -12.27 -3.34 -4.98
N LEU A 35 -13.19 -2.92 -5.86
CA LEU A 35 -13.01 -1.76 -6.72
C LEU A 35 -14.09 -0.73 -6.43
N SER A 36 -13.70 0.52 -6.25
CA SER A 36 -14.63 1.64 -6.10
C SER A 36 -15.48 1.80 -7.36
N SER A 37 -16.70 2.35 -7.23
CA SER A 37 -17.61 2.55 -8.36
C SER A 37 -16.94 3.31 -9.51
N ASN A 38 -16.08 4.27 -9.20
CA ASN A 38 -15.33 5.02 -10.22
C ASN A 38 -14.33 4.14 -10.99
N VAL A 39 -13.66 3.20 -10.34
CA VAL A 39 -12.73 2.28 -10.99
C VAL A 39 -13.48 1.16 -11.70
N TYR A 40 -14.59 0.70 -11.12
CA TYR A 40 -15.38 -0.42 -11.65
C TYR A 40 -16.11 -0.07 -12.95
N HIS A 41 -16.70 1.14 -13.06
CA HIS A 41 -17.53 1.55 -14.18
C HIS A 41 -16.85 2.49 -15.18
N THR A 42 -15.73 3.12 -14.85
CA THR A 42 -15.12 4.14 -15.73
C THR A 42 -14.09 3.52 -16.67
N PRO A 43 -14.27 3.62 -17.99
CA PRO A 43 -13.29 3.15 -18.97
C PRO A 43 -12.16 4.19 -19.14
N SER A 44 -11.33 4.36 -18.11
CA SER A 44 -10.19 5.28 -18.14
C SER A 44 -8.87 4.56 -17.91
N VAL A 45 -7.78 5.17 -18.42
CA VAL A 45 -6.41 4.66 -18.21
C VAL A 45 -6.05 4.60 -16.71
N ALA A 46 -6.58 5.54 -15.92
CA ALA A 46 -6.37 5.56 -14.49
C ALA A 46 -7.08 4.38 -13.78
N ALA A 47 -8.37 4.19 -14.06
CA ALA A 47 -9.15 3.08 -13.52
C ALA A 47 -8.54 1.72 -13.89
N LEU A 48 -8.10 1.59 -15.14
CA LEU A 48 -7.42 0.40 -15.63
C LEU A 48 -6.11 0.14 -14.89
N GLY A 49 -5.31 1.19 -14.67
CA GLY A 49 -4.05 1.10 -13.91
C GLY A 49 -4.27 0.65 -12.49
N ILE A 50 -5.27 1.21 -11.78
CA ILE A 50 -5.62 0.85 -10.40
C ILE A 50 -6.09 -0.61 -10.33
N ALA A 51 -7.06 -1.00 -11.15
CA ALA A 51 -7.56 -2.38 -11.17
C ALA A 51 -6.46 -3.41 -11.46
N ALA A 52 -5.54 -3.08 -12.37
CA ALA A 52 -4.38 -3.91 -12.68
C ALA A 52 -3.38 -3.97 -11.50
N HIS A 53 -3.22 -2.89 -10.75
CA HIS A 53 -2.38 -2.86 -9.56
C HIS A 53 -2.91 -3.82 -8.47
N GLU A 54 -4.20 -3.75 -8.18
CA GLU A 54 -4.85 -4.68 -7.22
C GLU A 54 -4.77 -6.13 -7.69
N THR A 55 -4.87 -6.37 -9.01
CA THR A 55 -4.59 -7.68 -9.60
C THR A 55 -3.13 -8.09 -9.39
N GLY A 56 -2.20 -7.14 -9.41
CA GLY A 56 -0.78 -7.36 -9.06
C GLY A 56 -0.61 -7.94 -7.66
N HIS A 57 -1.36 -7.44 -6.66
CA HIS A 57 -1.37 -7.98 -5.30
C HIS A 57 -1.98 -9.40 -5.24
N ALA A 58 -3.05 -9.66 -5.99
CA ALA A 58 -3.61 -11.00 -6.09
C ALA A 58 -2.59 -12.01 -6.63
N ILE A 59 -1.80 -11.62 -7.65
CA ILE A 59 -0.73 -12.47 -8.20
C ILE A 59 0.42 -12.65 -7.20
N GLN A 60 0.79 -11.62 -6.45
CA GLN A 60 1.77 -11.74 -5.38
C GLN A 60 1.33 -12.77 -4.35
N HIS A 61 0.05 -12.72 -3.95
CA HIS A 61 -0.53 -13.67 -3.01
C HIS A 61 -0.52 -15.09 -3.57
N ALA A 62 -1.01 -15.29 -4.80
CA ALA A 62 -1.02 -16.59 -5.47
C ALA A 62 0.39 -17.20 -5.63
N LYS A 63 1.41 -16.34 -5.88
CA LYS A 63 2.81 -16.75 -5.98
C LYS A 63 3.56 -16.82 -4.66
N ALA A 64 2.86 -16.66 -3.54
CA ALA A 64 3.43 -16.67 -2.19
C ALA A 64 4.63 -15.71 -2.03
N TYR A 65 4.53 -14.50 -2.61
CA TYR A 65 5.59 -13.49 -2.61
C TYR A 65 6.01 -13.13 -1.18
N ALA A 66 7.27 -13.38 -0.83
CA ALA A 66 7.75 -13.28 0.55
C ALA A 66 7.57 -11.88 1.19
N PRO A 67 7.83 -10.75 0.50
CA PRO A 67 7.57 -9.43 1.08
C PRO A 67 6.09 -9.18 1.39
N LEU A 68 5.14 -9.68 0.57
CA LEU A 68 3.71 -9.56 0.88
C LEU A 68 3.34 -10.34 2.14
N LYS A 69 3.88 -11.56 2.31
CA LYS A 69 3.67 -12.34 3.53
C LYS A 69 4.23 -11.63 4.76
N ALA A 70 5.43 -11.06 4.67
CA ALA A 70 6.04 -10.28 5.74
C ALA A 70 5.18 -9.05 6.09
N ARG A 71 4.69 -8.31 5.07
CA ARG A 71 3.76 -7.19 5.27
C ARG A 71 2.51 -7.63 6.02
N MET A 72 1.85 -8.70 5.58
CA MET A 72 0.64 -9.22 6.24
C MET A 72 0.90 -9.63 7.70
N ALA A 73 2.03 -10.26 7.98
CA ALA A 73 2.39 -10.68 9.34
C ALA A 73 2.63 -9.50 10.29
N ILE A 74 3.16 -8.37 9.81
CA ILE A 74 3.48 -7.20 10.65
C ILE A 74 2.29 -6.23 10.80
N VAL A 75 1.23 -6.34 9.97
CA VAL A 75 0.04 -5.45 10.03
C VAL A 75 -0.54 -5.33 11.43
N PRO A 76 -0.81 -6.41 12.20
CA PRO A 76 -1.40 -6.27 13.54
C PRO A 76 -0.52 -5.45 14.49
N VAL A 77 0.79 -5.67 14.46
CA VAL A 77 1.78 -4.93 15.26
C VAL A 77 1.79 -3.45 14.85
N THR A 78 1.72 -3.17 13.56
CA THR A 78 1.69 -1.81 13.01
C THR A 78 0.42 -1.07 13.41
N MET A 79 -0.75 -1.73 13.36
CA MET A 79 -2.02 -1.16 13.81
C MET A 79 -1.98 -0.81 15.29
N PHE A 80 -1.45 -1.70 16.13
CA PHE A 80 -1.27 -1.44 17.55
C PHE A 80 -0.33 -0.25 17.80
N ALA A 81 0.84 -0.24 17.13
CA ALA A 81 1.82 0.83 17.25
C ALA A 81 1.24 2.19 16.79
N SER A 82 0.50 2.25 15.68
CA SER A 82 -0.10 3.49 15.18
C SER A 82 -1.17 4.06 16.13
N ASN A 83 -1.97 3.20 16.77
CA ASN A 83 -2.98 3.64 17.75
C ASN A 83 -2.35 4.18 19.04
N ILE A 84 -1.24 3.59 19.49
CA ILE A 84 -0.58 4.01 20.73
C ILE A 84 0.33 5.23 20.51
N LEU A 85 0.91 5.37 19.33
CA LEU A 85 1.92 6.38 19.02
C LEU A 85 1.55 7.78 19.50
N TRP A 86 0.39 8.28 19.04
CA TRP A 86 -0.02 9.64 19.35
C TRP A 86 -0.45 9.81 20.80
N PHE A 87 -1.11 8.80 21.37
CA PHE A 87 -1.46 8.81 22.79
C PHE A 87 -0.20 8.86 23.67
N ALA A 88 0.77 7.99 23.41
CA ALA A 88 2.01 7.93 24.16
C ALA A 88 2.81 9.23 24.01
N PHE A 89 2.85 9.79 22.79
CA PHE A 89 3.57 11.03 22.51
C PHE A 89 2.94 12.22 23.24
N ILE A 90 1.63 12.41 23.11
CA ILE A 90 0.90 13.53 23.74
C ILE A 90 0.97 13.41 25.25
N ALA A 91 0.65 12.26 25.83
CA ALA A 91 0.68 12.05 27.27
C ALA A 91 2.12 12.19 27.80
N GLY A 92 3.10 11.66 27.11
CA GLY A 92 4.52 11.81 27.47
C GLY A 92 4.98 13.25 27.52
N PHE A 93 4.55 14.07 26.57
CA PHE A 93 4.86 15.49 26.52
C PHE A 93 4.17 16.27 27.64
N PHE A 94 2.84 16.12 27.81
CA PHE A 94 2.07 16.89 28.81
C PHE A 94 2.42 16.52 30.27
N PHE A 95 2.70 15.25 30.53
CA PHE A 95 3.03 14.78 31.88
C PHE A 95 4.53 14.66 32.16
N HIS A 96 5.37 15.11 31.23
CA HIS A 96 6.84 15.02 31.31
C HIS A 96 7.33 13.56 31.56
N MET A 97 6.62 12.58 31.00
CA MET A 97 6.93 11.15 31.16
C MET A 97 7.86 10.67 30.04
N THR A 98 9.18 10.70 30.27
CA THR A 98 10.19 10.29 29.27
C THR A 98 10.00 8.86 28.79
N GLY A 99 9.46 7.96 29.61
CA GLY A 99 9.13 6.59 29.24
C GLY A 99 8.08 6.50 28.13
N LEU A 100 7.04 7.35 28.16
CA LEU A 100 6.01 7.40 27.11
C LEU A 100 6.56 7.98 25.81
N ILE A 101 7.42 8.99 25.88
CA ILE A 101 8.11 9.52 24.69
C ILE A 101 8.99 8.43 24.06
N THR A 102 9.70 7.67 24.88
CA THR A 102 10.50 6.52 24.40
C THR A 102 9.63 5.46 23.72
N LEU A 103 8.47 5.13 24.30
CA LEU A 103 7.50 4.20 23.70
C LEU A 103 7.01 4.73 22.34
N ALA A 104 6.69 6.02 22.22
CA ALA A 104 6.30 6.63 20.95
C ALA A 104 7.41 6.51 19.89
N LEU A 105 8.68 6.70 20.25
CA LEU A 105 9.81 6.51 19.34
C LEU A 105 9.91 5.05 18.86
N TYR A 106 9.70 4.05 19.71
CA TYR A 106 9.64 2.65 19.28
C TYR A 106 8.47 2.38 18.34
N CYS A 107 7.30 2.99 18.58
CA CYS A 107 6.18 2.91 17.66
C CYS A 107 6.54 3.50 16.27
N PHE A 108 7.24 4.64 16.20
CA PHE A 108 7.75 5.16 14.94
C PHE A 108 8.66 4.18 14.21
N LEU A 109 9.58 3.51 14.92
CA LEU A 109 10.44 2.49 14.31
C LEU A 109 9.64 1.33 13.71
N VAL A 110 8.59 0.87 14.39
CA VAL A 110 7.68 -0.15 13.84
C VAL A 110 7.03 0.34 12.54
N LEU A 111 6.55 1.59 12.49
CA LEU A 111 5.97 2.17 11.28
C LEU A 111 6.98 2.29 10.14
N ILE A 112 8.22 2.69 10.43
CA ILE A 112 9.29 2.77 9.44
C ILE A 112 9.61 1.38 8.86
N VAL A 113 9.74 0.35 9.71
CA VAL A 113 9.98 -1.03 9.27
C VAL A 113 8.82 -1.53 8.39
N PHE A 114 7.57 -1.26 8.79
CA PHE A 114 6.40 -1.61 7.98
C PHE A 114 6.43 -0.94 6.60
N GLN A 115 6.76 0.34 6.54
CA GLN A 115 6.85 1.09 5.28
C GLN A 115 8.00 0.56 4.39
N LEU A 116 9.15 0.22 4.97
CA LEU A 116 10.27 -0.39 4.24
C LEU A 116 9.90 -1.75 3.64
N ILE A 117 9.14 -2.58 4.37
CA ILE A 117 8.63 -3.86 3.85
C ILE A 117 7.55 -3.64 2.79
N THR A 118 6.75 -2.59 2.92
CA THR A 118 5.66 -2.26 1.99
C THR A 118 6.18 -1.79 0.63
N LEU A 119 7.26 -1.00 0.58
CA LEU A 119 7.80 -0.46 -0.68
C LEU A 119 8.05 -1.52 -1.76
N PRO A 120 8.80 -2.62 -1.52
CA PRO A 120 9.01 -3.64 -2.54
C PRO A 120 7.71 -4.34 -2.96
N VAL A 121 6.70 -4.45 -2.08
CA VAL A 121 5.39 -5.00 -2.40
C VAL A 121 4.67 -4.12 -3.42
N GLU A 122 4.61 -2.82 -3.18
CA GLU A 122 3.93 -1.84 -4.04
C GLU A 122 4.62 -1.68 -5.41
N PHE A 123 5.95 -1.61 -5.41
CA PHE A 123 6.71 -1.55 -6.67
C PHE A 123 6.54 -2.82 -7.51
N ASP A 124 6.56 -4.01 -6.89
CA ASP A 124 6.36 -5.27 -7.61
C ASP A 124 4.93 -5.44 -8.10
N ALA A 125 3.89 -5.04 -7.32
CA ALA A 125 2.50 -5.02 -7.77
C ALA A 125 2.32 -4.13 -9.00
N SER A 126 2.85 -2.91 -8.96
CA SER A 126 2.84 -1.98 -10.10
C SER A 126 3.58 -2.53 -11.32
N ARG A 127 4.72 -3.20 -11.13
CA ARG A 127 5.45 -3.87 -12.22
C ARG A 127 4.61 -4.98 -12.86
N ARG A 128 3.97 -5.82 -12.05
CA ARG A 128 3.07 -6.89 -12.52
C ARG A 128 1.88 -6.33 -13.29
N ALA A 129 1.27 -5.26 -12.78
CA ALA A 129 0.19 -4.55 -13.45
C ALA A 129 0.57 -4.13 -14.88
N LYS A 130 1.74 -3.50 -15.04
CA LYS A 130 2.24 -3.07 -16.36
C LYS A 130 2.44 -4.24 -17.31
N ILE A 131 3.01 -5.35 -16.84
CA ILE A 131 3.26 -6.55 -17.63
C ILE A 131 1.92 -7.16 -18.11
N ILE A 132 0.95 -7.32 -17.21
CA ILE A 132 -0.35 -7.93 -17.53
C ILE A 132 -1.10 -7.09 -18.55
N LEU A 133 -1.18 -5.77 -18.35
CA LEU A 133 -1.86 -4.89 -19.29
C LEU A 133 -1.26 -4.93 -20.70
N GLN A 134 0.05 -5.13 -20.81
CA GLN A 134 0.73 -5.33 -22.08
C GLN A 134 0.46 -6.71 -22.68
N GLN A 135 0.56 -7.77 -21.90
CA GLN A 135 0.35 -9.15 -22.36
C GLN A 135 -1.09 -9.39 -22.83
N MET A 136 -2.06 -8.76 -22.19
CA MET A 136 -3.47 -8.84 -22.60
C MET A 136 -3.81 -7.96 -23.81
N GLY A 137 -2.86 -7.18 -24.34
CA GLY A 137 -3.12 -6.26 -25.44
C GLY A 137 -4.11 -5.14 -25.12
N ILE A 138 -4.36 -4.86 -23.83
CA ILE A 138 -5.30 -3.82 -23.39
C ILE A 138 -4.70 -2.44 -23.63
N ILE A 139 -3.39 -2.30 -23.43
CA ILE A 139 -2.62 -1.10 -23.71
C ILE A 139 -1.92 -1.30 -25.05
N GLN A 140 -2.38 -0.60 -26.07
CA GLN A 140 -1.87 -0.73 -27.43
C GLN A 140 -1.04 0.48 -27.86
N SER A 141 -1.39 1.67 -27.37
CA SER A 141 -0.72 2.90 -27.76
C SER A 141 0.41 3.30 -26.79
N PRO A 142 1.46 4.01 -27.28
CA PRO A 142 2.46 4.62 -26.41
C PRO A 142 1.89 5.60 -25.40
N GLN A 143 0.81 6.31 -25.76
CA GLN A 143 0.13 7.30 -24.93
C GLN A 143 -0.58 6.62 -23.75
N GLU A 144 -1.31 5.53 -23.96
CA GLU A 144 -1.94 4.73 -22.90
C GLU A 144 -0.91 4.16 -21.95
N ARG A 145 0.21 3.64 -22.49
CA ARG A 145 1.32 3.13 -21.69
C ARG A 145 1.93 4.21 -20.81
N ALA A 146 2.15 5.40 -21.36
CA ALA A 146 2.65 6.55 -20.61
C ALA A 146 1.68 6.95 -19.49
N GLY A 147 0.37 6.95 -19.78
CA GLY A 147 -0.70 7.24 -18.81
C GLY A 147 -0.71 6.25 -17.63
N VAL A 148 -0.71 4.94 -17.91
CA VAL A 148 -0.64 3.90 -16.86
C VAL A 148 0.64 4.04 -16.04
N ASN A 149 1.79 4.24 -16.70
CA ASN A 149 3.06 4.42 -15.99
C ASN A 149 3.02 5.62 -15.06
N LYS A 150 2.41 6.74 -15.50
CA LYS A 150 2.27 7.95 -14.68
C LYS A 150 1.43 7.69 -13.43
N VAL A 151 0.29 7.03 -13.58
CA VAL A 151 -0.62 6.70 -12.46
C VAL A 151 0.08 5.77 -11.46
N LEU A 152 0.64 4.65 -11.93
CA LEU A 152 1.28 3.67 -11.06
C LEU A 152 2.55 4.20 -10.39
N ASN A 153 3.33 5.02 -11.08
CA ASN A 153 4.51 5.64 -10.48
C ASN A 153 4.11 6.70 -9.45
N ALA A 154 3.07 7.50 -9.71
CA ALA A 154 2.56 8.48 -8.75
C ALA A 154 2.08 7.78 -7.46
N ALA A 155 1.33 6.68 -7.60
CA ALA A 155 0.89 5.88 -6.45
C ALA A 155 2.09 5.32 -5.65
N ALA A 156 3.10 4.75 -6.32
CA ALA A 156 4.29 4.24 -5.65
C ALA A 156 5.09 5.34 -4.92
N LEU A 157 5.16 6.55 -5.48
CA LEU A 157 5.83 7.69 -4.85
C LEU A 157 5.14 8.16 -3.57
N THR A 158 3.83 7.94 -3.40
CA THR A 158 3.14 8.27 -2.13
C THR A 158 3.69 7.43 -0.97
N TYR A 159 4.03 6.17 -1.18
CA TYR A 159 4.66 5.31 -0.16
C TYR A 159 6.08 5.78 0.19
N VAL A 160 6.85 6.24 -0.82
CA VAL A 160 8.18 6.82 -0.59
C VAL A 160 8.07 8.12 0.21
N ALA A 161 7.13 8.99 -0.14
CA ALA A 161 6.88 10.24 0.59
C ALA A 161 6.45 9.99 2.04
N ALA A 162 5.57 9.00 2.27
CA ALA A 162 5.17 8.60 3.61
C ALA A 162 6.35 8.10 4.45
N LEU A 163 7.23 7.28 3.87
CA LEU A 163 8.45 6.82 4.56
C LEU A 163 9.36 7.99 4.93
N ILE A 164 9.63 8.89 4.00
CA ILE A 164 10.46 10.07 4.25
C ILE A 164 9.87 10.93 5.36
N ALA A 165 8.55 11.16 5.34
CA ALA A 165 7.86 11.93 6.36
C ALA A 165 7.96 11.26 7.75
N THR A 166 7.74 9.95 7.83
CA THR A 166 7.83 9.20 9.09
C THR A 166 9.25 9.19 9.66
N VAL A 167 10.26 9.00 8.81
CA VAL A 167 11.67 9.08 9.21
C VAL A 167 12.02 10.50 9.67
N GLY A 168 11.57 11.53 8.96
CA GLY A 168 11.77 12.93 9.35
C GLY A 168 11.16 13.25 10.72
N GLN A 169 9.93 12.81 10.97
CA GLN A 169 9.26 12.96 12.26
C GLN A 169 10.00 12.22 13.39
N PHE A 170 10.41 10.96 13.12
CA PHE A 170 11.20 10.20 14.07
C PHE A 170 12.50 10.92 14.46
N LEU A 171 13.26 11.39 13.47
CA LEU A 171 14.52 12.11 13.72
C LEU A 171 14.30 13.41 14.47
N TYR A 172 13.26 14.16 14.14
CA TYR A 172 12.92 15.41 14.84
C TYR A 172 12.66 15.16 16.33
N PHE A 173 11.83 14.17 16.68
CA PHE A 173 11.54 13.87 18.08
C PHE A 173 12.71 13.20 18.81
N PHE A 174 13.49 12.39 18.10
CA PHE A 174 14.67 11.73 18.66
C PHE A 174 15.76 12.77 19.04
N THR A 175 16.03 13.73 18.15
CA THR A 175 17.05 14.77 18.41
C THR A 175 16.58 15.83 19.40
N GLY A 176 15.28 16.15 19.42
CA GLY A 176 14.69 17.05 20.41
C GLY A 176 14.87 16.54 21.84
N ARG A 177 14.66 15.24 22.05
CA ARG A 177 14.85 14.59 23.36
C ARG A 177 16.28 14.67 23.91
N GLN A 178 17.29 14.79 23.07
CA GLN A 178 18.70 14.84 23.50
C GLN A 178 19.14 16.23 23.97
N ARG A 179 18.28 17.24 23.82
CA ARG A 179 18.60 18.64 24.17
C ARG A 179 18.03 19.05 25.53
N ASP A 180 17.16 18.25 26.10
CA ASP A 180 16.58 18.37 27.46
C ASP A 180 17.28 17.40 28.43
#